data_3a615e6f67409c03b7404098a3ab0285
#
_entry.id   3a615e6f67409c03b7404098a3ab0285
#
_cell.length_a   1.000
_cell.length_b   1.000
_cell.length_c   1.000
_cell.angle_alpha   90.00
_cell.angle_beta   90.00
_cell.angle_gamma   90.00
#
_symmetry.space_group_name_H-M   'P 1'
#
loop_
_entity.id
_entity.type
_entity.pdbx_description
1 polymer ?
#
loop_
_entity_poly.entity_id
_entity_poly.type
_entity_poly.pdbx_seq_one_letter_code
_entity_poly.pdbx_strand_id
1 'polypeptide(L)'
;PSLVGSEMCIRDSANGMKKIPEGGEIKYTTLKESKEQIRVETFGEGISYTRQAFINDDLGVFSIIPSAFVRHWDMLRGNLVWGLLTDNVKMSDGKGIFDATHGNLLTGASSALSEESLAAAKTAMMKQKDIAGQIIRMVPRYLIVSPENEMMAKKLVTATTPVKFEDVNVFAGAFDVIVEPRLTDPKAWYLMADPYAVDSLYYAYLEGNEGLRVDSTEEFKTDSMDYAVRGDFGAAAIDYRGIVKAAGK
;
A
#
# COMPACT_ATOMS: atom_id res chain seq x y z
N PRO A 1 11.61 24.31 9.85
CA PRO A 1 10.43 24.32 8.99
C PRO A 1 9.56 23.11 9.39
N SER A 2 8.33 23.38 9.80
CA SER A 2 7.39 22.32 10.13
C SER A 2 7.14 21.50 8.87
N LEU A 3 7.36 20.19 8.95
CA LEU A 3 6.91 19.24 7.95
C LEU A 3 5.38 19.25 7.96
N VAL A 4 4.81 20.15 7.19
CA VAL A 4 3.38 20.26 7.01
C VAL A 4 2.97 19.06 6.17
N GLY A 5 2.09 18.23 6.69
CA GLY A 5 1.51 17.14 5.91
C GLY A 5 0.91 17.71 4.63
N SER A 6 1.26 17.16 3.48
CA SER A 6 0.59 17.54 2.25
C SER A 6 -0.80 16.93 2.26
N GLU A 7 -1.80 17.76 2.02
CA GLU A 7 -3.18 17.31 1.80
C GLU A 7 -3.30 16.80 0.37
N MET A 8 -3.67 15.55 0.21
CA MET A 8 -3.98 14.97 -1.08
C MET A 8 -5.48 15.02 -1.30
N CYS A 9 -5.90 15.83 -2.27
CA CYS A 9 -7.31 15.92 -2.64
C CYS A 9 -7.65 14.79 -3.61
N ILE A 10 -8.56 13.91 -3.21
CA ILE A 10 -9.22 13.00 -4.13
C ILE A 10 -10.22 13.84 -4.90
N ARG A 11 -9.84 14.23 -6.12
CA ARG A 11 -10.79 14.88 -7.03
C ARG A 11 -11.69 13.80 -7.62
N ASP A 12 -12.87 13.71 -7.07
CA ASP A 12 -13.87 12.85 -7.65
C ASP A 12 -14.79 13.63 -8.60
N SER A 13 -15.29 12.90 -9.58
CA SER A 13 -16.00 13.41 -10.75
C SER A 13 -17.14 14.35 -10.42
N ALA A 14 -17.34 15.30 -11.31
CA ALA A 14 -18.57 16.08 -11.39
C ALA A 14 -19.79 15.13 -11.40
N ASN A 15 -20.87 15.50 -10.71
CA ASN A 15 -22.16 14.83 -10.83
C ASN A 15 -22.47 14.61 -12.32
N GLY A 16 -22.57 13.37 -12.76
CA GLY A 16 -22.61 12.95 -14.16
C GLY A 16 -23.35 13.87 -15.11
N MET A 17 -22.95 13.85 -16.37
CA MET A 17 -23.56 14.68 -17.41
C MET A 17 -25.06 14.45 -17.47
N LYS A 18 -25.82 15.53 -17.40
CA LYS A 18 -27.29 15.52 -17.56
C LYS A 18 -27.64 15.81 -19.00
N LYS A 19 -28.65 15.11 -19.53
CA LYS A 19 -29.17 15.39 -20.85
C LYS A 19 -29.72 16.84 -20.89
N ILE A 20 -29.23 17.64 -21.80
CA ILE A 20 -29.69 18.99 -22.04
C ILE A 20 -30.80 18.89 -23.10
N PRO A 21 -32.04 19.31 -22.81
CA PRO A 21 -33.07 19.40 -23.83
C PRO A 21 -32.73 20.50 -24.85
N GLU A 22 -33.28 20.41 -26.03
CA GLU A 22 -33.07 21.40 -27.08
C GLU A 22 -33.45 22.79 -26.58
N GLY A 23 -32.50 23.76 -26.62
CA GLY A 23 -32.67 25.09 -26.03
C GLY A 23 -32.51 25.19 -24.50
N GLY A 24 -32.08 24.12 -23.81
CA GLY A 24 -31.89 24.10 -22.37
C GLY A 24 -30.54 24.67 -21.92
N GLU A 25 -30.47 25.19 -20.68
CA GLU A 25 -29.26 25.74 -20.08
C GLU A 25 -28.35 24.62 -19.49
N ILE A 26 -27.06 24.81 -19.61
CA ILE A 26 -26.04 23.99 -18.94
C ILE A 26 -26.02 24.34 -17.45
N LYS A 27 -26.37 23.37 -16.59
CA LYS A 27 -26.31 23.57 -15.15
C LYS A 27 -24.90 23.29 -14.66
N TYR A 28 -24.28 24.28 -14.03
CA TYR A 28 -22.99 24.14 -13.35
C TYR A 28 -23.13 23.27 -12.11
N THR A 29 -22.16 22.37 -11.93
CA THR A 29 -22.11 21.45 -10.80
C THR A 29 -20.85 21.75 -9.99
N THR A 30 -20.97 21.75 -8.67
CA THR A 30 -19.80 21.83 -7.78
C THR A 30 -19.13 20.46 -7.68
N LEU A 31 -17.81 20.45 -7.80
CA LEU A 31 -17.00 19.28 -7.53
C LEU A 31 -17.05 18.97 -6.03
N LYS A 32 -17.28 17.71 -5.69
CA LYS A 32 -17.10 17.22 -4.33
C LYS A 32 -15.69 16.73 -4.20
N GLU A 33 -15.02 17.11 -3.13
CA GLU A 33 -13.64 16.72 -2.84
C GLU A 33 -13.61 15.97 -1.52
N SER A 34 -12.85 14.89 -1.44
CA SER A 34 -12.42 14.25 -0.21
C SER A 34 -10.95 14.49 -0.03
N LYS A 35 -10.51 14.74 1.20
CA LYS A 35 -9.11 15.04 1.52
C LYS A 35 -8.58 13.99 2.47
N GLU A 36 -7.49 13.37 2.09
CA GLU A 36 -6.67 12.54 2.96
C GLU A 36 -5.33 13.22 3.23
N GLN A 37 -4.77 13.00 4.40
CA GLN A 37 -3.52 13.62 4.81
C GLN A 37 -2.39 12.60 4.76
N ILE A 38 -1.30 12.97 4.10
CA ILE A 38 -0.03 12.26 4.21
C ILE A 38 0.95 13.10 4.99
N ARG A 39 1.64 12.48 5.94
CA ARG A 39 2.67 13.13 6.74
C ARG A 39 3.99 12.43 6.51
N VAL A 40 5.01 13.20 6.16
CA VAL A 40 6.39 12.73 6.08
C VAL A 40 7.01 12.88 7.47
N GLU A 41 7.61 11.81 7.96
CA GLU A 41 8.30 11.75 9.25
C GLU A 41 9.77 11.43 9.04
N THR A 42 10.62 11.93 9.93
CA THR A 42 12.06 11.68 9.90
C THR A 42 12.37 10.47 10.77
N PHE A 43 13.02 9.49 10.17
CA PHE A 43 13.54 8.30 10.86
C PHE A 43 15.07 8.36 10.89
N GLY A 44 15.66 7.88 11.96
CA GLY A 44 17.11 7.89 12.09
C GLY A 44 17.61 6.77 12.97
N GLU A 45 18.80 6.30 12.67
CA GLU A 45 19.56 5.33 13.45
C GLU A 45 21.00 5.81 13.55
N GLY A 46 21.64 5.60 14.69
CA GLY A 46 23.04 5.99 14.92
C GLY A 46 23.84 4.85 15.51
N ILE A 47 25.13 4.86 15.20
CA ILE A 47 26.11 3.98 15.81
C ILE A 47 27.33 4.80 16.22
N SER A 48 27.83 4.54 17.42
CA SER A 48 29.07 5.12 17.96
C SER A 48 30.08 4.03 18.19
N TYR A 49 31.33 4.28 17.81
CA TYR A 49 32.44 3.39 18.11
C TYR A 49 33.70 4.15 18.43
N THR A 50 34.50 3.57 19.32
CA THR A 50 35.78 4.15 19.72
C THR A 50 36.84 3.92 18.65
N ARG A 51 37.82 4.82 18.59
CA ARG A 51 38.97 4.66 17.70
C ARG A 51 39.71 3.34 17.89
N GLN A 52 39.78 2.86 19.14
CA GLN A 52 40.42 1.54 19.43
C GLN A 52 39.65 0.38 18.80
N ALA A 53 38.28 0.42 18.83
CA ALA A 53 37.44 -0.57 18.19
C ALA A 53 37.66 -0.60 16.68
N PHE A 54 37.80 0.58 16.06
CA PHE A 54 38.06 0.72 14.63
C PHE A 54 39.44 0.18 14.23
N ILE A 55 40.48 0.47 15.02
CA ILE A 55 41.87 -0.01 14.76
C ILE A 55 41.94 -1.52 14.91
N ASN A 56 41.20 -2.10 15.86
CA ASN A 56 41.18 -3.53 16.16
C ASN A 56 40.12 -4.31 15.33
N ASP A 57 39.57 -3.72 14.28
CA ASP A 57 38.58 -4.36 13.40
C ASP A 57 39.25 -5.35 12.42
N ASP A 58 39.69 -6.48 12.94
CA ASP A 58 40.32 -7.54 12.14
C ASP A 58 39.36 -8.18 11.12
N LEU A 59 38.05 -8.02 11.30
CA LEU A 59 37.00 -8.62 10.47
C LEU A 59 36.40 -7.67 9.44
N GLY A 60 36.78 -6.40 9.46
CA GLY A 60 36.23 -5.38 8.57
C GLY A 60 34.71 -5.12 8.79
N VAL A 61 34.25 -5.34 10.03
CA VAL A 61 32.82 -5.20 10.39
C VAL A 61 32.30 -3.80 10.06
N PHE A 62 33.11 -2.77 10.26
CA PHE A 62 32.72 -1.39 9.99
C PHE A 62 32.43 -1.10 8.51
N SER A 63 32.98 -1.88 7.59
CA SER A 63 32.70 -1.76 6.16
C SER A 63 31.28 -2.23 5.79
N ILE A 64 30.66 -3.06 6.64
CA ILE A 64 29.33 -3.65 6.43
C ILE A 64 28.21 -2.73 6.94
N ILE A 65 28.52 -1.82 7.88
CA ILE A 65 27.55 -0.95 8.55
C ILE A 65 26.69 -0.14 7.56
N PRO A 66 27.25 0.55 6.54
CA PRO A 66 26.45 1.32 5.61
C PRO A 66 25.39 0.48 4.88
N SER A 67 25.78 -0.75 4.48
CA SER A 67 24.84 -1.65 3.82
C SER A 67 23.77 -2.21 4.76
N ALA A 68 24.04 -2.31 6.07
CA ALA A 68 23.05 -2.67 7.07
C ALA A 68 22.01 -1.54 7.24
N PHE A 69 22.44 -0.29 7.31
CA PHE A 69 21.52 0.85 7.37
C PHE A 69 20.59 0.93 6.17
N VAL A 70 21.09 0.69 4.95
CA VAL A 70 20.25 0.66 3.75
C VAL A 70 19.20 -0.44 3.86
N ARG A 71 19.58 -1.65 4.30
CA ARG A 71 18.62 -2.74 4.50
C ARG A 71 17.55 -2.41 5.57
N HIS A 72 17.95 -1.81 6.70
CA HIS A 72 17.02 -1.39 7.75
C HIS A 72 16.03 -0.34 7.22
N TRP A 73 16.52 0.61 6.41
CA TRP A 73 15.68 1.60 5.75
C TRP A 73 14.66 0.99 4.81
N ASP A 74 15.06 0.04 3.97
CA ASP A 74 14.16 -0.67 3.07
C ASP A 74 13.10 -1.50 3.83
N MET A 75 13.53 -2.13 4.94
CA MET A 75 12.60 -2.85 5.82
C MET A 75 11.59 -1.89 6.47
N LEU A 76 12.06 -0.75 6.99
CA LEU A 76 11.20 0.26 7.63
C LEU A 76 10.14 0.76 6.65
N ARG A 77 10.55 1.19 5.45
CA ARG A 77 9.62 1.66 4.40
C ARG A 77 8.58 0.60 4.04
N GLY A 78 9.04 -0.65 3.86
CA GLY A 78 8.14 -1.76 3.61
C GLY A 78 7.15 -1.97 4.75
N ASN A 79 7.61 -1.94 6.01
CA ASN A 79 6.74 -2.11 7.18
C ASN A 79 5.70 -0.99 7.28
N LEU A 80 6.07 0.26 6.99
CA LEU A 80 5.15 1.38 7.02
C LEU A 80 4.04 1.24 5.95
N VAL A 81 4.40 0.87 4.72
CA VAL A 81 3.42 0.73 3.64
C VAL A 81 2.48 -0.46 3.89
N TRP A 82 3.05 -1.64 4.21
CA TRP A 82 2.23 -2.83 4.45
C TRP A 82 1.45 -2.76 5.77
N GLY A 83 1.98 -2.02 6.76
CA GLY A 83 1.27 -1.71 8.00
C GLY A 83 -0.07 -1.01 7.77
N LEU A 84 -0.19 -0.16 6.75
CA LEU A 84 -1.47 0.47 6.41
C LEU A 84 -2.59 -0.54 6.16
N LEU A 85 -2.26 -1.66 5.50
CA LEU A 85 -3.23 -2.73 5.20
C LEU A 85 -3.49 -3.63 6.41
N THR A 86 -2.44 -4.01 7.16
CA THR A 86 -2.57 -4.92 8.31
C THR A 86 -3.28 -4.27 9.48
N ASP A 87 -2.95 -3.02 9.77
CA ASP A 87 -3.48 -2.27 10.92
C ASP A 87 -4.83 -1.62 10.62
N ASN A 88 -5.29 -1.72 9.37
CA ASN A 88 -6.56 -1.15 8.92
C ASN A 88 -6.71 0.32 9.34
N VAL A 89 -5.75 1.14 8.95
CA VAL A 89 -5.63 2.54 9.38
C VAL A 89 -6.92 3.30 9.12
N LYS A 90 -7.27 4.22 10.02
CA LYS A 90 -8.46 5.06 9.87
C LYS A 90 -8.24 6.13 8.83
N MET A 91 -9.25 6.30 8.00
CA MET A 91 -9.33 7.35 6.99
C MET A 91 -10.04 8.60 7.54
N SER A 92 -10.13 9.65 6.75
CA SER A 92 -10.75 10.94 7.12
C SER A 92 -12.22 10.81 7.52
N ASP A 93 -12.92 9.78 7.06
CA ASP A 93 -14.31 9.47 7.47
C ASP A 93 -14.42 8.81 8.85
N GLY A 94 -13.29 8.58 9.54
CA GLY A 94 -13.18 7.95 10.85
C GLY A 94 -13.28 6.44 10.85
N LYS A 95 -13.41 5.80 9.69
CA LYS A 95 -13.49 4.34 9.52
C LYS A 95 -12.15 3.78 9.06
N GLY A 96 -11.94 2.48 9.26
CA GLY A 96 -10.78 1.80 8.70
C GLY A 96 -10.85 1.72 7.18
N ILE A 97 -9.71 1.53 6.52
CA ILE A 97 -9.64 1.30 5.07
C ILE A 97 -10.64 0.20 4.67
N PHE A 98 -10.67 -0.89 5.45
CA PHE A 98 -11.58 -2.02 5.24
C PHE A 98 -12.73 -1.91 6.24
N ASP A 99 -13.88 -1.56 5.74
CA ASP A 99 -15.11 -1.44 6.52
C ASP A 99 -16.29 -1.98 5.72
N ALA A 100 -17.28 -2.53 6.41
CA ALA A 100 -18.49 -3.06 5.77
C ALA A 100 -19.25 -1.98 4.99
N THR A 101 -19.21 -0.73 5.45
CA THR A 101 -19.85 0.41 4.79
C THR A 101 -19.14 0.86 3.51
N HIS A 102 -17.83 0.57 3.41
CA HIS A 102 -17.05 0.78 2.20
C HIS A 102 -17.33 -0.31 1.14
N GLY A 103 -17.94 -1.44 1.52
CA GLY A 103 -18.23 -2.55 0.61
C GLY A 103 -16.99 -3.25 0.07
N ASN A 104 -15.85 -3.08 0.74
CA ASN A 104 -14.54 -3.61 0.35
C ASN A 104 -13.99 -4.66 1.32
N LEU A 105 -14.83 -5.16 2.22
CA LEU A 105 -14.49 -6.18 3.20
C LEU A 105 -15.35 -7.43 3.03
N LEU A 106 -14.73 -8.56 2.71
CA LEU A 106 -15.36 -9.88 2.65
C LEU A 106 -15.06 -10.64 3.94
N THR A 107 -16.11 -11.06 4.65
CA THR A 107 -16.02 -11.79 5.92
C THR A 107 -16.85 -13.07 5.87
N GLY A 108 -16.61 -13.97 6.83
CA GLY A 108 -17.36 -15.23 6.96
C GLY A 108 -16.69 -16.41 6.27
N ALA A 109 -17.31 -17.59 6.35
CA ALA A 109 -16.75 -18.86 5.89
C ALA A 109 -16.46 -18.91 4.38
N SER A 110 -17.10 -18.06 3.58
CA SER A 110 -16.90 -17.97 2.14
C SER A 110 -15.78 -16.99 1.74
N SER A 111 -15.04 -16.43 2.72
CA SER A 111 -13.95 -15.48 2.44
C SER A 111 -12.58 -16.15 2.25
N ALA A 112 -12.46 -17.47 2.45
CA ALA A 112 -11.25 -18.22 2.14
C ALA A 112 -10.89 -18.08 0.66
N LEU A 113 -9.60 -18.10 0.34
CA LEU A 113 -9.13 -17.92 -1.03
C LEU A 113 -9.63 -19.06 -1.93
N SER A 114 -10.56 -18.76 -2.80
CA SER A 114 -11.20 -19.68 -3.76
C SER A 114 -11.62 -18.90 -5.02
N GLU A 115 -12.01 -19.62 -6.06
CA GLU A 115 -12.53 -19.01 -7.28
C GLU A 115 -13.79 -18.18 -7.00
N GLU A 116 -14.69 -18.67 -6.16
CA GLU A 116 -15.92 -17.99 -5.79
C GLU A 116 -15.66 -16.69 -5.00
N SER A 117 -14.74 -16.74 -4.03
CA SER A 117 -14.39 -15.57 -3.24
C SER A 117 -13.65 -14.51 -4.07
N LEU A 118 -12.79 -14.92 -5.02
CA LEU A 118 -12.16 -14.02 -5.99
C LEU A 118 -13.20 -13.35 -6.90
N ALA A 119 -14.20 -14.11 -7.38
CA ALA A 119 -15.29 -13.54 -8.17
C ALA A 119 -16.11 -12.51 -7.37
N ALA A 120 -16.38 -12.80 -6.09
CA ALA A 120 -17.08 -11.91 -5.18
C ALA A 120 -16.28 -10.62 -4.94
N ALA A 121 -14.97 -10.74 -4.66
CA ALA A 121 -14.08 -9.59 -4.44
C ALA A 121 -13.95 -8.71 -5.68
N LYS A 122 -13.76 -9.31 -6.86
CA LYS A 122 -13.76 -8.60 -8.14
C LYS A 122 -15.07 -7.86 -8.36
N THR A 123 -16.20 -8.50 -8.09
CA THR A 123 -17.51 -7.88 -8.22
C THR A 123 -17.70 -6.72 -7.25
N ALA A 124 -17.25 -6.86 -5.99
CA ALA A 124 -17.29 -5.80 -4.99
C ALA A 124 -16.49 -4.57 -5.46
N MET A 125 -15.28 -4.77 -5.98
CA MET A 125 -14.45 -3.69 -6.51
C MET A 125 -15.10 -3.00 -7.73
N MET A 126 -15.64 -3.77 -8.66
CA MET A 126 -16.28 -3.23 -9.87
C MET A 126 -17.59 -2.46 -9.58
N LYS A 127 -18.21 -2.72 -8.43
CA LYS A 127 -19.43 -2.02 -7.96
C LYS A 127 -19.14 -0.83 -7.06
N GLN A 128 -17.88 -0.49 -6.81
CA GLN A 128 -17.52 0.69 -6.05
C GLN A 128 -18.08 1.95 -6.67
N LYS A 129 -18.48 2.88 -5.81
CA LYS A 129 -19.14 4.14 -6.21
C LYS A 129 -18.24 5.33 -5.90
N ASP A 130 -18.35 6.35 -6.72
CA ASP A 130 -17.75 7.65 -6.46
C ASP A 130 -18.52 8.42 -5.34
N ILE A 131 -18.03 9.62 -4.98
CA ILE A 131 -18.66 10.49 -4.00
C ILE A 131 -20.05 10.95 -4.47
N ALA A 132 -20.30 10.93 -5.77
CA ALA A 132 -21.59 11.27 -6.37
C ALA A 132 -22.56 10.07 -6.43
N GLY A 133 -22.11 8.85 -6.04
CA GLY A 133 -22.90 7.62 -6.04
C GLY A 133 -22.91 6.89 -7.38
N GLN A 134 -22.09 7.30 -8.35
CA GLN A 134 -21.96 6.63 -9.64
C GLN A 134 -20.97 5.47 -9.55
N ILE A 135 -21.19 4.41 -10.34
CA ILE A 135 -20.32 3.24 -10.36
C ILE A 135 -19.03 3.60 -11.08
N ILE A 136 -17.91 3.42 -10.36
CA ILE A 136 -16.57 3.55 -10.91
C ILE A 136 -16.14 2.14 -11.34
N ARG A 137 -15.96 1.91 -12.64
CA ARG A 137 -15.51 0.62 -13.15
C ARG A 137 -14.04 0.40 -12.82
N MET A 138 -13.75 -0.09 -11.61
CA MET A 138 -12.41 -0.50 -11.22
C MET A 138 -12.16 -1.96 -11.53
N VAL A 139 -10.99 -2.26 -12.11
CA VAL A 139 -10.60 -3.64 -12.44
C VAL A 139 -9.41 -4.00 -11.55
N PRO A 140 -9.50 -5.08 -10.76
CA PRO A 140 -8.37 -5.53 -9.96
C PRO A 140 -7.25 -6.05 -10.86
N ARG A 141 -6.01 -5.77 -10.47
CA ARG A 141 -4.81 -6.24 -11.15
C ARG A 141 -3.92 -7.11 -10.26
N TYR A 142 -3.80 -6.76 -9.00
CA TYR A 142 -2.89 -7.46 -8.08
C TYR A 142 -3.67 -8.29 -7.08
N LEU A 143 -3.23 -9.55 -6.90
CA LEU A 143 -3.66 -10.43 -5.83
C LEU A 143 -2.52 -10.52 -4.81
N ILE A 144 -2.73 -9.94 -3.63
CA ILE A 144 -1.74 -9.88 -2.56
C ILE A 144 -2.09 -10.94 -1.52
N VAL A 145 -1.15 -11.80 -1.23
CA VAL A 145 -1.33 -12.95 -0.33
C VAL A 145 -0.15 -13.12 0.62
N SER A 146 -0.40 -13.79 1.74
CA SER A 146 0.66 -14.29 2.61
C SER A 146 1.43 -15.45 1.96
N PRO A 147 2.66 -15.77 2.42
CA PRO A 147 3.42 -16.91 1.93
C PRO A 147 2.66 -18.25 2.01
N GLU A 148 1.81 -18.43 3.04
CA GLU A 148 1.01 -19.64 3.23
C GLU A 148 -0.02 -19.84 2.12
N ASN A 149 -0.54 -18.74 1.57
CA ASN A 149 -1.53 -18.76 0.49
C ASN A 149 -0.92 -18.70 -0.91
N GLU A 150 0.41 -18.60 -1.03
CA GLU A 150 1.10 -18.45 -2.32
C GLU A 150 0.74 -19.55 -3.32
N MET A 151 0.82 -20.81 -2.88
CA MET A 151 0.54 -21.96 -3.75
C MET A 151 -0.91 -21.98 -4.25
N MET A 152 -1.85 -21.64 -3.37
CA MET A 152 -3.26 -21.55 -3.73
C MET A 152 -3.50 -20.38 -4.71
N ALA A 153 -2.93 -19.22 -4.44
CA ALA A 153 -3.03 -18.04 -5.31
C ALA A 153 -2.48 -18.34 -6.72
N LYS A 154 -1.28 -18.92 -6.79
CA LYS A 154 -0.67 -19.32 -8.07
C LYS A 154 -1.51 -20.32 -8.83
N LYS A 155 -2.07 -21.33 -8.13
CA LYS A 155 -2.96 -22.32 -8.75
C LYS A 155 -4.20 -21.67 -9.36
N LEU A 156 -4.79 -20.67 -8.69
CA LEU A 156 -5.98 -19.96 -9.16
C LEU A 156 -5.70 -19.02 -10.35
N VAL A 157 -4.46 -18.53 -10.49
CA VAL A 157 -4.10 -17.56 -11.52
C VAL A 157 -3.36 -18.20 -12.70
N THR A 158 -2.78 -19.40 -12.52
CA THR A 158 -2.05 -20.08 -13.59
C THR A 158 -3.00 -20.70 -14.60
N ALA A 159 -2.70 -20.51 -15.88
CA ALA A 159 -3.41 -21.20 -16.94
C ALA A 159 -3.11 -22.70 -16.89
N THR A 160 -4.14 -23.52 -16.66
CA THR A 160 -4.08 -24.97 -16.77
C THR A 160 -4.81 -25.38 -18.04
N THR A 161 -4.27 -26.35 -18.78
CA THR A 161 -4.99 -26.95 -19.92
C THR A 161 -6.08 -27.87 -19.37
N PRO A 162 -7.35 -27.48 -19.45
CA PRO A 162 -8.42 -28.27 -18.82
C PRO A 162 -8.64 -29.58 -19.59
N VAL A 163 -8.82 -30.67 -18.87
CA VAL A 163 -9.18 -31.96 -19.43
C VAL A 163 -10.68 -32.01 -19.74
N LYS A 164 -11.48 -31.21 -19.04
CA LYS A 164 -12.93 -31.07 -19.23
C LYS A 164 -13.30 -29.59 -19.34
N PHE A 165 -14.39 -29.33 -20.06
CA PHE A 165 -14.91 -27.96 -20.26
C PHE A 165 -15.33 -27.27 -18.96
N GLU A 166 -15.67 -28.02 -17.93
CA GLU A 166 -16.09 -27.56 -16.61
C GLU A 166 -14.89 -27.10 -15.75
N ASP A 167 -13.67 -27.51 -16.10
CA ASP A 167 -12.43 -27.21 -15.36
C ASP A 167 -11.67 -25.98 -15.93
N VAL A 168 -12.31 -25.15 -16.76
CA VAL A 168 -11.68 -23.96 -17.35
C VAL A 168 -11.43 -22.93 -16.25
N ASN A 169 -10.15 -22.60 -16.00
CA ASN A 169 -9.78 -21.55 -15.05
C ASN A 169 -10.10 -20.17 -15.64
N VAL A 170 -11.16 -19.54 -15.14
CA VAL A 170 -11.65 -18.22 -15.59
C VAL A 170 -10.68 -17.08 -15.21
N PHE A 171 -9.84 -17.28 -14.21
CA PHE A 171 -8.88 -16.29 -13.73
C PHE A 171 -7.45 -16.50 -14.22
N ALA A 172 -7.25 -17.39 -15.19
CA ALA A 172 -5.95 -17.62 -15.80
C ALA A 172 -5.35 -16.31 -16.35
N GLY A 173 -4.22 -15.86 -15.77
CA GLY A 173 -3.55 -14.62 -16.16
C GLY A 173 -4.32 -13.33 -15.82
N ALA A 174 -5.37 -13.42 -15.00
CA ALA A 174 -6.20 -12.26 -14.67
C ALA A 174 -5.56 -11.33 -13.62
N PHE A 175 -4.66 -11.86 -12.78
CA PHE A 175 -4.04 -11.12 -11.68
C PHE A 175 -2.55 -11.38 -11.62
N ASP A 176 -1.79 -10.35 -11.22
CA ASP A 176 -0.40 -10.46 -10.82
C ASP A 176 -0.35 -10.82 -9.33
N VAL A 177 0.24 -11.97 -8.98
CA VAL A 177 0.33 -12.43 -7.58
C VAL A 177 1.52 -11.79 -6.90
N ILE A 178 1.27 -11.08 -5.80
CA ILE A 178 2.29 -10.52 -4.91
C ILE A 178 2.26 -11.28 -3.60
N VAL A 179 3.38 -11.88 -3.23
CA VAL A 179 3.54 -12.58 -1.96
C VAL A 179 4.25 -11.67 -0.97
N GLU A 180 3.59 -11.34 0.13
CA GLU A 180 4.13 -10.42 1.13
C GLU A 180 4.20 -11.07 2.51
N PRO A 181 5.43 -11.35 3.01
CA PRO A 181 5.63 -12.00 4.30
C PRO A 181 5.22 -11.14 5.51
N ARG A 182 5.05 -9.82 5.33
CA ARG A 182 4.66 -8.89 6.42
C ARG A 182 3.17 -8.93 6.73
N LEU A 183 2.37 -9.67 5.95
CA LEU A 183 0.96 -9.86 6.26
C LEU A 183 0.83 -10.73 7.52
N THR A 184 0.31 -10.12 8.59
CA THR A 184 0.21 -10.77 9.90
C THR A 184 -0.85 -11.86 9.98
N ASP A 185 -1.90 -11.75 9.15
CA ASP A 185 -2.94 -12.76 9.06
C ASP A 185 -2.65 -13.72 7.88
N PRO A 186 -2.26 -14.97 8.16
CA PRO A 186 -1.89 -15.93 7.12
C PRO A 186 -3.06 -16.32 6.21
N LYS A 187 -4.29 -16.08 6.63
CA LYS A 187 -5.50 -16.43 5.85
C LYS A 187 -6.02 -15.27 5.02
N ALA A 188 -5.76 -14.03 5.47
CA ALA A 188 -6.22 -12.85 4.76
C ALA A 188 -5.53 -12.70 3.40
N TRP A 189 -6.28 -12.19 2.45
CA TRP A 189 -5.78 -11.84 1.12
C TRP A 189 -6.46 -10.57 0.63
N TYR A 190 -5.80 -9.91 -0.32
CA TYR A 190 -6.25 -8.62 -0.81
C TYR A 190 -6.26 -8.61 -2.33
N LEU A 191 -7.25 -7.94 -2.91
CA LEU A 191 -7.25 -7.52 -4.30
C LEU A 191 -6.99 -6.02 -4.38
N MET A 192 -6.11 -5.60 -5.27
CA MET A 192 -5.79 -4.21 -5.52
C MET A 192 -5.93 -3.88 -6.99
N ALA A 193 -6.51 -2.72 -7.27
CA ALA A 193 -6.60 -2.17 -8.63
C ALA A 193 -5.23 -1.70 -9.13
N ASP A 194 -5.15 -1.42 -10.43
CA ASP A 194 -3.96 -0.80 -11.00
C ASP A 194 -3.76 0.61 -10.43
N PRO A 195 -2.55 0.98 -9.96
CA PRO A 195 -2.25 2.32 -9.47
C PRO A 195 -2.56 3.43 -10.49
N TYR A 196 -2.50 3.14 -11.78
CA TYR A 196 -2.90 4.11 -12.82
C TYR A 196 -4.41 4.38 -12.85
N ALA A 197 -5.23 3.48 -12.31
CA ALA A 197 -6.67 3.65 -12.25
C ALA A 197 -7.11 4.39 -10.98
N VAL A 198 -6.46 4.13 -9.85
CA VAL A 198 -6.75 4.74 -8.55
C VAL A 198 -5.54 4.66 -7.62
N ASP A 199 -5.20 5.78 -6.99
CA ASP A 199 -4.15 5.89 -6.00
C ASP A 199 -4.67 5.43 -4.63
N SER A 200 -4.61 4.13 -4.37
CA SER A 200 -5.14 3.57 -3.11
C SER A 200 -4.16 3.74 -1.94
N LEU A 201 -2.90 3.41 -2.18
CA LEU A 201 -1.81 3.60 -1.22
C LEU A 201 -0.81 4.57 -1.83
N TYR A 202 -0.39 5.52 -1.04
CA TYR A 202 0.55 6.53 -1.47
C TYR A 202 1.72 6.64 -0.49
N TYR A 203 2.91 6.88 -1.00
CA TYR A 203 4.07 7.19 -0.19
C TYR A 203 4.75 8.46 -0.71
N ALA A 204 5.40 9.17 0.19
CA ALA A 204 6.10 10.41 -0.12
C ALA A 204 7.46 10.46 0.56
N TYR A 205 8.37 11.15 -0.10
CA TYR A 205 9.66 11.55 0.44
C TYR A 205 9.68 13.06 0.64
N LEU A 206 10.61 13.54 1.44
CA LEU A 206 10.87 14.95 1.52
C LEU A 206 11.61 15.40 0.25
N GLU A 207 11.11 16.42 -0.42
CA GLU A 207 11.72 16.99 -1.63
C GLU A 207 13.18 17.40 -1.35
N GLY A 208 14.10 16.95 -2.19
CA GLY A 208 15.55 17.15 -2.03
C GLY A 208 16.22 16.20 -1.03
N ASN A 209 15.47 15.26 -0.40
CA ASN A 209 15.97 14.31 0.60
C ASN A 209 15.34 12.92 0.40
N GLU A 210 15.32 12.44 -0.84
CA GLU A 210 14.63 11.19 -1.23
C GLU A 210 15.36 9.92 -0.77
N GLY A 211 16.61 10.06 -0.30
CA GLY A 211 17.46 8.94 0.13
C GLY A 211 17.86 9.00 1.58
N LEU A 212 18.72 8.06 1.96
CA LEU A 212 19.39 8.10 3.26
C LEU A 212 20.49 9.16 3.26
N ARG A 213 20.49 10.01 4.26
CA ARG A 213 21.58 10.91 4.57
C ARG A 213 22.44 10.32 5.68
N VAL A 214 23.73 10.26 5.45
CA VAL A 214 24.71 9.79 6.43
C VAL A 214 25.50 11.00 6.93
N ASP A 215 25.43 11.26 8.22
CA ASP A 215 26.23 12.26 8.90
C ASP A 215 27.24 11.53 9.81
N SER A 216 28.47 12.04 9.90
CA SER A 216 29.49 11.54 10.81
C SER A 216 30.09 12.68 11.62
N THR A 217 30.32 12.42 12.90
CA THR A 217 30.91 13.39 13.82
C THR A 217 31.94 12.71 14.70
N GLU A 218 33.13 13.32 14.84
CA GLU A 218 34.14 12.89 15.78
C GLU A 218 33.87 13.53 17.14
N GLU A 219 33.72 12.68 18.17
CA GLU A 219 33.52 13.12 19.56
C GLU A 219 34.88 13.18 20.25
N PHE A 220 35.37 14.38 20.47
CA PHE A 220 36.71 14.62 21.04
C PHE A 220 36.90 14.12 22.47
N LYS A 221 35.80 14.06 23.25
CA LYS A 221 35.86 13.63 24.67
C LYS A 221 36.06 12.15 24.85
N THR A 222 35.52 11.37 23.95
CA THR A 222 35.48 9.89 24.04
C THR A 222 36.36 9.21 23.01
N ASP A 223 37.09 9.98 22.16
CA ASP A 223 37.87 9.48 21.01
C ASP A 223 37.04 8.45 20.21
N SER A 224 35.77 8.86 19.93
CA SER A 224 34.79 8.04 19.22
C SER A 224 34.36 8.71 17.92
N MET A 225 33.96 7.88 16.96
CA MET A 225 33.32 8.32 15.74
C MET A 225 31.85 7.93 15.80
N ASP A 226 30.99 8.93 15.68
CA ASP A 226 29.54 8.76 15.66
C ASP A 226 29.03 8.86 14.23
N TYR A 227 28.28 7.85 13.80
CA TYR A 227 27.59 7.83 12.53
C TYR A 227 26.10 7.88 12.78
N ALA A 228 25.43 8.82 12.14
CA ALA A 228 23.97 8.92 12.16
C ALA A 228 23.44 8.85 10.73
N VAL A 229 22.44 8.02 10.54
CA VAL A 229 21.73 7.87 9.28
C VAL A 229 20.31 8.38 9.47
N ARG A 230 19.84 9.23 8.56
CA ARG A 230 18.50 9.80 8.59
C ARG A 230 17.83 9.64 7.23
N GLY A 231 16.53 9.42 7.25
CA GLY A 231 15.70 9.41 6.06
C GLY A 231 14.31 9.93 6.35
N ASP A 232 13.70 10.57 5.37
CA ASP A 232 12.38 11.18 5.47
C ASP A 232 11.41 10.39 4.61
N PHE A 233 10.35 9.84 5.22
CA PHE A 233 9.39 8.99 4.54
C PHE A 233 8.00 9.12 5.16
N GLY A 234 6.96 9.04 4.34
CA GLY A 234 5.59 8.97 4.78
C GLY A 234 4.80 8.02 3.89
N ALA A 235 3.84 7.32 4.47
CA ALA A 235 2.89 6.49 3.74
C ALA A 235 1.48 6.71 4.28
N ALA A 236 0.51 6.73 3.39
CA ALA A 236 -0.91 6.88 3.74
C ALA A 236 -1.80 6.10 2.78
N ALA A 237 -2.97 5.71 3.28
CA ALA A 237 -4.05 5.23 2.43
C ALA A 237 -4.85 6.45 1.95
N ILE A 238 -5.03 6.55 0.65
CA ILE A 238 -5.71 7.69 0.02
C ILE A 238 -7.12 7.31 -0.41
N ASP A 239 -7.28 6.15 -1.05
CA ASP A 239 -8.58 5.71 -1.55
C ASP A 239 -8.82 4.22 -1.24
N TYR A 240 -9.88 3.93 -0.48
CA TYR A 240 -10.27 2.56 -0.14
C TYR A 240 -10.92 1.80 -1.29
N ARG A 241 -11.42 2.49 -2.32
CA ARG A 241 -12.21 1.92 -3.42
C ARG A 241 -11.42 0.97 -4.31
N GLY A 242 -10.11 1.20 -4.41
CA GLY A 242 -9.19 0.37 -5.18
C GLY A 242 -8.66 -0.86 -4.46
N ILE A 243 -9.08 -1.13 -3.23
CA ILE A 243 -8.59 -2.26 -2.44
C ILE A 243 -9.77 -3.01 -1.82
N VAL A 244 -9.75 -4.35 -1.94
CA VAL A 244 -10.71 -5.25 -1.28
C VAL A 244 -9.92 -6.23 -0.41
N LYS A 245 -10.35 -6.40 0.85
CA LYS A 245 -9.80 -7.38 1.80
C LYS A 245 -10.78 -8.54 1.97
N ALA A 246 -10.26 -9.75 1.97
CA ALA A 246 -10.97 -10.94 2.42
C ALA A 246 -10.31 -11.49 3.70
N ALA A 247 -11.11 -11.80 4.70
CA ALA A 247 -10.64 -12.27 6.00
C ALA A 247 -10.10 -13.71 5.99
N GLY A 248 -10.38 -14.49 4.93
CA GLY A 248 -9.83 -15.84 4.76
C GLY A 248 -10.35 -16.89 5.76
N LYS A 249 -11.53 -16.70 6.32
CA LYS A 249 -12.12 -17.58 7.34
C LYS A 249 -12.97 -18.66 6.71
#